data_a5e6bcaf203400a3c5f0983357b46a80
#
_entry.id   a5e6bcaf203400a3c5f0983357b46a80
#
_cell.length_a   1.000
_cell.length_b   1.000
_cell.length_c   1.000
_cell.angle_alpha   90.00
_cell.angle_beta   90.00
_cell.angle_gamma   90.00
#
_symmetry.space_group_name_H-M   'P 1'
#
loop_
_entity.id
_entity.type
_entity.pdbx_description
1 polymer ?
#
loop_
_entity_poly.entity_id
_entity_poly.type
_entity_poly.pdbx_seq_one_letter_code
_entity_poly.pdbx_strand_id
1 'polypeptide(L)'
;IKENFINDFKLNNISLNHPGGASGYRLEHNKKIICYLSDNEYHGTQFAELKDFVEGAHIVIWDGMFTDKELLTKKGWGHSSIDEGINFFEKCDVEKLLISHHAPERSDDQLDEISAQLPEHVELAFDGMSCKF
;
A
#
# COMPACT_ATOMS: atom_id res chain seq x y z
N ILE A 1 -9.12 18.20 6.51
CA ILE A 1 -9.09 16.81 7.06
C ILE A 1 -9.58 16.91 8.50
N LYS A 2 -10.67 16.21 8.87
CA LYS A 2 -11.07 16.11 10.29
C LYS A 2 -10.11 15.16 10.97
N GLU A 3 -9.41 15.64 11.98
CA GLU A 3 -8.61 14.78 12.84
C GLU A 3 -9.55 13.96 13.72
N ASN A 4 -9.48 12.66 13.61
CA ASN A 4 -10.22 11.73 14.46
C ASN A 4 -9.23 11.02 15.38
N PHE A 5 -9.56 10.92 16.65
CA PHE A 5 -8.78 10.17 17.63
C PHE A 5 -9.55 8.93 18.04
N ILE A 6 -8.85 7.79 18.05
CA ILE A 6 -9.34 6.53 18.63
C ILE A 6 -8.34 6.18 19.72
N ASN A 7 -8.73 6.36 20.97
CA ASN A 7 -7.82 6.37 22.12
C ASN A 7 -6.69 7.39 21.90
N ASP A 8 -5.42 6.97 22.00
CA ASP A 8 -4.24 7.83 21.81
C ASP A 8 -3.73 7.83 20.35
N PHE A 9 -4.49 7.24 19.42
CA PHE A 9 -4.14 7.20 18.01
C PHE A 9 -4.83 8.33 17.24
N LYS A 10 -4.05 9.06 16.43
CA LYS A 10 -4.59 9.97 15.43
C LYS A 10 -4.86 9.18 14.15
N LEU A 11 -6.10 9.24 13.68
CA LEU A 11 -6.55 8.54 12.46
C LEU A 11 -7.02 9.54 11.42
N ASN A 12 -6.41 9.52 10.25
CA ASN A 12 -6.85 10.23 9.05
C ASN A 12 -7.24 9.22 7.98
N ASN A 13 -8.10 9.64 7.06
CA ASN A 13 -8.49 8.82 5.92
C ASN A 13 -8.46 9.63 4.62
N ILE A 14 -8.32 8.91 3.51
CA ILE A 14 -8.33 9.43 2.15
C ILE A 14 -9.19 8.51 1.28
N SER A 15 -9.89 9.08 0.29
CA SER A 15 -10.64 8.27 -0.67
C SER A 15 -9.68 7.57 -1.64
N LEU A 16 -9.91 6.29 -1.89
CA LEU A 16 -9.17 5.50 -2.85
C LEU A 16 -10.01 5.21 -4.10
N ASN A 17 -9.35 4.86 -5.19
CA ASN A 17 -9.99 4.55 -6.45
C ASN A 17 -10.37 3.06 -6.51
N HIS A 18 -11.62 2.76 -6.22
CA HIS A 18 -12.17 1.41 -6.26
C HIS A 18 -13.63 1.48 -6.74
N PRO A 19 -14.14 0.53 -7.56
CA PRO A 19 -15.51 0.56 -8.09
C PRO A 19 -16.61 0.64 -7.02
N GLY A 20 -16.38 0.01 -5.86
CA GLY A 20 -17.30 0.04 -4.72
C GLY A 20 -17.07 1.20 -3.74
N GLY A 21 -16.06 2.03 -4.00
CA GLY A 21 -15.53 2.99 -3.03
C GLY A 21 -14.66 2.32 -1.96
N ALA A 22 -13.50 2.91 -1.67
CA ALA A 22 -12.60 2.47 -0.62
C ALA A 22 -11.94 3.65 0.07
N SER A 23 -11.36 3.42 1.25
CA SER A 23 -10.65 4.44 2.01
C SER A 23 -9.28 3.94 2.42
N GLY A 24 -8.26 4.77 2.19
CA GLY A 24 -6.96 4.61 2.81
C GLY A 24 -6.94 5.22 4.20
N TYR A 25 -6.08 4.73 5.05
CA TYR A 25 -5.96 5.18 6.44
C TYR A 25 -4.52 5.52 6.78
N ARG A 26 -4.35 6.61 7.53
CA ARG A 26 -3.09 7.01 8.15
C ARG A 26 -3.28 7.00 9.66
N LEU A 27 -2.52 6.15 10.32
CA LEU A 27 -2.53 5.97 11.77
C LEU A 27 -1.22 6.53 12.35
N GLU A 28 -1.35 7.44 13.31
CA GLU A 28 -0.20 8.03 14.02
C GLU A 28 -0.31 7.77 15.51
N HIS A 29 0.77 7.28 16.11
CA HIS A 29 0.89 7.05 17.55
C HIS A 29 2.36 7.12 17.98
N ASN A 30 2.65 7.88 19.04
CA ASN A 30 4.00 8.02 19.58
C ASN A 30 5.07 8.34 18.52
N LYS A 31 4.77 9.25 17.60
CA LYS A 31 5.60 9.64 16.44
C LYS A 31 5.82 8.53 15.41
N LYS A 32 5.13 7.41 15.54
CA LYS A 32 5.12 6.35 14.53
C LYS A 32 3.91 6.51 13.61
N ILE A 33 4.12 6.25 12.32
CA ILE A 33 3.12 6.49 11.28
C ILE A 33 3.02 5.25 10.41
N ILE A 34 1.81 4.74 10.24
CA ILE A 34 1.48 3.65 9.32
C ILE A 34 0.38 4.14 8.38
N CYS A 35 0.54 3.89 7.09
CA CYS A 35 -0.50 4.14 6.09
C CYS A 35 -0.95 2.83 5.45
N TYR A 36 -2.27 2.67 5.31
CA TYR A 36 -2.89 1.52 4.66
C TYR A 36 -3.62 2.00 3.42
N LEU A 37 -3.16 1.55 2.25
CA LEU A 37 -3.64 1.95 0.92
C LEU A 37 -4.04 0.71 0.12
N SER A 38 -5.01 -0.07 0.61
CA SER A 38 -5.51 -1.25 -0.05
C SER A 38 -6.92 -1.04 -0.61
N ASP A 39 -7.28 -1.85 -1.59
CA ASP A 39 -8.42 -1.63 -2.47
C ASP A 39 -8.29 -0.32 -3.25
N ASN A 40 -7.15 -0.17 -3.93
CA ASN A 40 -6.87 1.02 -4.75
C ASN A 40 -6.36 0.63 -6.13
N GLU A 41 -7.05 1.04 -7.16
CA GLU A 41 -6.49 1.08 -8.53
C GLU A 41 -5.74 2.40 -8.70
N TYR A 42 -4.41 2.32 -8.64
CA TYR A 42 -3.56 3.50 -8.68
C TYR A 42 -3.59 4.17 -10.06
N HIS A 43 -3.73 5.49 -10.04
CA HIS A 43 -3.58 6.36 -11.20
C HIS A 43 -2.59 7.47 -10.90
N GLY A 44 -1.78 7.84 -11.88
CA GLY A 44 -0.81 8.93 -11.73
C GLY A 44 -1.42 10.25 -11.25
N THR A 45 -2.70 10.48 -11.48
CA THR A 45 -3.45 11.64 -10.97
C THR A 45 -3.58 11.67 -9.46
N GLN A 46 -3.48 10.50 -8.78
CA GLN A 46 -3.52 10.39 -7.33
C GLN A 46 -2.16 10.67 -6.68
N PHE A 47 -1.07 10.74 -7.48
CA PHE A 47 0.29 10.76 -6.95
C PHE A 47 0.52 11.85 -5.91
N ALA A 48 0.17 13.10 -6.22
CA ALA A 48 0.43 14.22 -5.31
C ALA A 48 -0.31 14.06 -3.98
N GLU A 49 -1.59 13.71 -4.03
CA GLU A 49 -2.45 13.56 -2.85
C GLU A 49 -1.99 12.38 -1.98
N LEU A 50 -1.69 11.22 -2.59
CA LEU A 50 -1.21 10.05 -1.87
C LEU A 50 0.20 10.26 -1.30
N LYS A 51 1.09 10.97 -2.03
CA LYS A 51 2.41 11.31 -1.54
C LYS A 51 2.34 12.15 -0.28
N ASP A 52 1.53 13.22 -0.28
CA ASP A 52 1.32 14.06 0.90
C ASP A 52 0.71 13.25 2.06
N PHE A 53 -0.20 12.32 1.74
CA PHE A 53 -0.85 11.48 2.74
C PHE A 53 0.10 10.50 3.42
N VAL A 54 1.10 9.97 2.72
CA VAL A 54 2.08 9.01 3.27
C VAL A 54 3.37 9.67 3.79
N GLU A 55 3.50 10.99 3.68
CA GLU A 55 4.72 11.72 4.06
C GLU A 55 5.22 11.34 5.46
N GLY A 56 6.49 10.94 5.57
CA GLY A 56 7.12 10.54 6.83
C GLY A 56 6.59 9.23 7.42
N ALA A 57 5.88 8.42 6.63
CA ALA A 57 5.39 7.14 7.13
C ALA A 57 6.53 6.14 7.34
N HIS A 58 6.52 5.43 8.46
CA HIS A 58 7.44 4.33 8.73
C HIS A 58 7.07 3.10 7.90
N ILE A 59 5.77 2.87 7.72
CA ILE A 59 5.27 1.76 6.90
C ILE A 59 4.12 2.26 6.02
N VAL A 60 4.17 1.92 4.74
CA VAL A 60 3.02 1.97 3.83
C VAL A 60 2.65 0.55 3.45
N ILE A 61 1.37 0.20 3.59
CA ILE A 61 0.80 -1.06 3.12
C ILE A 61 0.06 -0.76 1.83
N TRP A 62 0.48 -1.41 0.74
CA TRP A 62 0.03 -1.17 -0.63
C TRP A 62 -0.76 -2.35 -1.17
N ASP A 63 -1.76 -2.05 -2.00
CA ASP A 63 -2.46 -3.04 -2.82
C ASP A 63 -1.55 -3.49 -3.97
N GLY A 64 -1.03 -4.68 -3.91
CA GLY A 64 -0.18 -5.27 -4.94
C GLY A 64 -0.78 -6.56 -5.48
N MET A 65 -2.09 -6.56 -5.81
CA MET A 65 -2.77 -7.76 -6.30
C MET A 65 -2.13 -8.30 -7.57
N PHE A 66 -1.69 -7.42 -8.47
CA PHE A 66 -1.24 -7.75 -9.80
C PHE A 66 0.25 -7.47 -10.04
N THR A 67 0.84 -8.16 -11.00
CA THR A 67 2.02 -7.68 -11.72
C THR A 67 1.59 -6.67 -12.78
N ASP A 68 2.50 -5.86 -13.30
CA ASP A 68 2.20 -4.91 -14.39
C ASP A 68 1.58 -5.60 -15.61
N LYS A 69 2.06 -6.82 -15.93
CA LYS A 69 1.54 -7.62 -17.05
C LYS A 69 0.09 -8.04 -16.82
N GLU A 70 -0.24 -8.49 -15.63
CA GLU A 70 -1.59 -8.90 -15.27
C GLU A 70 -2.55 -7.71 -15.25
N LEU A 71 -2.09 -6.55 -14.77
CA LEU A 71 -2.89 -5.32 -14.67
C LEU A 71 -3.40 -4.85 -16.05
N LEU A 72 -2.68 -5.14 -17.15
CA LEU A 72 -3.12 -4.75 -18.50
C LEU A 72 -4.53 -5.24 -18.83
N THR A 73 -4.94 -6.39 -18.31
CA THR A 73 -6.27 -6.99 -18.56
C THR A 73 -7.22 -6.85 -17.37
N LYS A 74 -6.79 -6.20 -16.30
CA LYS A 74 -7.52 -6.08 -15.03
C LYS A 74 -7.86 -4.64 -14.65
N LYS A 75 -7.70 -3.70 -15.57
CA LYS A 75 -8.09 -2.29 -15.35
C LYS A 75 -9.58 -2.17 -15.06
N GLY A 76 -9.92 -1.33 -14.08
CA GLY A 76 -11.29 -1.18 -13.60
C GLY A 76 -11.70 -2.18 -12.51
N TRP A 77 -10.78 -3.04 -12.06
CA TRP A 77 -11.05 -3.99 -10.97
C TRP A 77 -10.86 -3.38 -9.58
N GLY A 78 -10.19 -2.22 -9.49
CA GLY A 78 -9.99 -1.51 -8.23
C GLY A 78 -8.68 -1.84 -7.51
N HIS A 79 -7.70 -2.44 -8.21
CA HIS A 79 -6.44 -2.90 -7.63
C HIS A 79 -5.23 -2.43 -8.42
N SER A 80 -4.09 -2.36 -7.72
CA SER A 80 -2.81 -1.91 -8.28
C SER A 80 -1.86 -3.06 -8.58
N SER A 81 -0.74 -2.74 -9.22
CA SER A 81 0.38 -3.66 -9.34
C SER A 81 1.43 -3.47 -8.25
N ILE A 82 2.28 -4.49 -8.10
CA ILE A 82 3.46 -4.46 -7.24
C ILE A 82 4.42 -3.38 -7.73
N ASP A 83 4.65 -3.31 -9.05
CA ASP A 83 5.58 -2.36 -9.67
C ASP A 83 5.12 -0.90 -9.53
N GLU A 84 3.79 -0.64 -9.62
CA GLU A 84 3.24 0.68 -9.31
C GLU A 84 3.53 1.09 -7.86
N GLY A 85 3.41 0.15 -6.91
CA GLY A 85 3.72 0.39 -5.51
C GLY A 85 5.20 0.71 -5.29
N ILE A 86 6.12 -0.03 -5.90
CA ILE A 86 7.55 0.21 -5.84
C ILE A 86 7.90 1.58 -6.44
N ASN A 87 7.38 1.88 -7.63
CA ASN A 87 7.60 3.16 -8.30
C ASN A 87 7.04 4.36 -7.51
N PHE A 88 5.94 4.17 -6.80
CA PHE A 88 5.38 5.18 -5.90
C PHE A 88 6.27 5.38 -4.68
N PHE A 89 6.66 4.28 -4.01
CA PHE A 89 7.50 4.27 -2.82
C PHE A 89 8.83 5.00 -3.04
N GLU A 90 9.52 4.74 -4.16
CA GLU A 90 10.81 5.36 -4.49
C GLU A 90 10.76 6.90 -4.61
N LYS A 91 9.55 7.46 -4.76
CA LYS A 91 9.33 8.91 -4.90
C LYS A 91 8.78 9.56 -3.63
N CYS A 92 8.61 8.78 -2.57
CA CYS A 92 8.03 9.21 -1.30
C CYS A 92 9.03 9.11 -0.15
N ASP A 93 8.84 9.92 0.87
CA ASP A 93 9.58 9.82 2.14
C ASP A 93 8.91 8.80 3.05
N VAL A 94 9.20 7.52 2.79
CA VAL A 94 8.63 6.35 3.48
C VAL A 94 9.75 5.37 3.79
N GLU A 95 9.78 4.82 5.00
CA GLU A 95 10.87 3.93 5.41
C GLU A 95 10.73 2.50 4.88
N LYS A 96 9.50 1.97 4.81
CA LYS A 96 9.20 0.60 4.38
C LYS A 96 7.89 0.52 3.60
N LEU A 97 7.90 -0.28 2.53
CA LEU A 97 6.72 -0.66 1.76
C LEU A 97 6.36 -2.13 2.02
N LEU A 98 5.15 -2.40 2.44
CA LEU A 98 4.58 -3.74 2.50
C LEU A 98 3.56 -3.92 1.38
N ILE A 99 3.82 -4.88 0.51
CA ILE A 99 2.88 -5.27 -0.54
C ILE A 99 1.91 -6.31 0.03
N SER A 100 0.64 -6.03 -0.04
CA SER A 100 -0.43 -6.89 0.44
C SER A 100 -1.50 -7.12 -0.63
N HIS A 101 -2.62 -7.75 -0.27
CA HIS A 101 -3.75 -7.97 -1.16
C HIS A 101 -3.39 -8.85 -2.36
N HIS A 102 -2.59 -9.91 -2.13
CA HIS A 102 -2.15 -10.82 -3.19
C HIS A 102 -3.33 -11.50 -3.88
N ALA A 103 -3.22 -11.68 -5.21
CA ALA A 103 -4.24 -12.36 -5.98
C ALA A 103 -4.51 -13.77 -5.41
N PRO A 104 -5.79 -14.16 -5.21
CA PRO A 104 -6.14 -15.43 -4.56
C PRO A 104 -5.59 -16.68 -5.25
N GLU A 105 -5.38 -16.59 -6.56
CA GLU A 105 -4.82 -17.67 -7.38
C GLU A 105 -3.28 -17.74 -7.36
N ARG A 106 -2.61 -16.81 -6.70
CA ARG A 106 -1.14 -16.77 -6.63
C ARG A 106 -0.64 -17.79 -5.62
N SER A 107 0.22 -18.71 -6.07
CA SER A 107 0.82 -19.72 -5.21
C SER A 107 1.95 -19.15 -4.35
N ASP A 108 2.30 -19.88 -3.27
CA ASP A 108 3.42 -19.51 -2.40
C ASP A 108 4.75 -19.49 -3.18
N ASP A 109 4.97 -20.45 -4.09
CA ASP A 109 6.18 -20.46 -4.94
C ASP A 109 6.29 -19.18 -5.80
N GLN A 110 5.17 -18.69 -6.34
CA GLN A 110 5.15 -17.43 -7.09
C GLN A 110 5.40 -16.21 -6.19
N LEU A 111 4.91 -16.23 -4.96
CA LEU A 111 5.20 -15.18 -3.98
C LEU A 111 6.69 -15.20 -3.58
N ASP A 112 7.28 -16.37 -3.40
CA ASP A 112 8.71 -16.51 -3.10
C ASP A 112 9.58 -15.99 -4.26
N GLU A 113 9.22 -16.29 -5.51
CA GLU A 113 9.91 -15.77 -6.69
C GLU A 113 9.83 -14.24 -6.78
N ILE A 114 8.67 -13.65 -6.49
CA ILE A 114 8.48 -12.20 -6.46
C ILE A 114 9.31 -11.60 -5.32
N SER A 115 9.22 -12.17 -4.12
CA SER A 115 9.93 -11.70 -2.93
C SER A 115 11.43 -11.64 -3.12
N ALA A 116 12.01 -12.63 -3.83
CA ALA A 116 13.44 -12.69 -4.13
C ALA A 116 13.94 -11.55 -5.05
N GLN A 117 13.03 -10.83 -5.73
CA GLN A 117 13.36 -9.78 -6.69
C GLN A 117 13.03 -8.37 -6.16
N LEU A 118 12.43 -8.27 -4.96
CA LEU A 118 12.03 -6.97 -4.40
C LEU A 118 13.27 -6.16 -3.99
N PRO A 119 13.21 -4.82 -4.17
CA PRO A 119 14.27 -3.95 -3.70
C PRO A 119 14.32 -3.88 -2.18
N GLU A 120 15.40 -3.30 -1.66
CA GLU A 120 15.56 -3.06 -0.22
C GLU A 120 14.38 -2.25 0.33
N HIS A 121 13.95 -2.56 1.56
CA HIS A 121 12.82 -1.94 2.26
C HIS A 121 11.43 -2.22 1.65
N VAL A 122 11.32 -3.12 0.66
CA VAL A 122 10.05 -3.62 0.12
C VAL A 122 9.89 -5.09 0.47
N GLU A 123 8.78 -5.46 1.08
CA GLU A 123 8.49 -6.82 1.49
C GLU A 123 7.05 -7.21 1.12
N LEU A 124 6.81 -8.51 0.88
CA LEU A 124 5.45 -9.03 0.79
C LEU A 124 4.89 -9.25 2.19
N ALA A 125 3.67 -8.81 2.43
CA ALA A 125 2.95 -9.09 3.66
C ALA A 125 2.42 -10.53 3.65
N PHE A 126 2.40 -11.18 4.82
CA PHE A 126 1.87 -12.53 4.99
C PHE A 126 1.16 -12.67 6.35
N ASP A 127 0.32 -13.68 6.47
CA ASP A 127 -0.44 -13.95 7.69
C ASP A 127 0.48 -14.24 8.88
N GLY A 128 0.28 -13.52 9.98
CA GLY A 128 1.12 -13.63 11.17
C GLY A 128 2.39 -12.77 11.14
N MET A 129 2.62 -11.98 10.09
CA MET A 129 3.75 -11.05 10.03
C MET A 129 3.70 -10.03 11.17
N SER A 130 4.85 -9.74 11.76
CA SER A 130 5.02 -8.69 12.76
C SER A 130 6.17 -7.78 12.37
N CYS A 131 5.92 -6.48 12.35
CA CYS A 131 6.91 -5.46 12.09
C CYS A 131 7.23 -4.68 13.37
N LYS A 132 8.52 -4.49 13.65
CA LYS A 132 9.00 -3.57 14.70
C LYS A 132 9.64 -2.38 14.02
N PHE A 133 9.32 -1.16 14.45
CA PHE A 133 9.81 0.08 13.86
C PHE A 133 9.78 1.25 14.86
#